data_9ec50e04b7211701a79bf8c2be2f105c
#
_entry.id   9ec50e04b7211701a79bf8c2be2f105c
#
_cell.length_a   1.000
_cell.length_b   1.000
_cell.length_c   1.000
_cell.angle_alpha   90.00
_cell.angle_beta   90.00
_cell.angle_gamma   90.00
#
_symmetry.space_group_name_H-M   'P 1'
#
loop_
_entity.id
_entity.type
_entity.pdbx_description
1 polymer ?
#
loop_
_entity_poly.entity_id
_entity_poly.type
_entity_poly.pdbx_seq_one_letter_code
_entity_poly.pdbx_strand_id
1 'polypeptide(L)'
;MDRMKKDLLLLFIAPLFFIACNNKKKEAEMKNDNKDLAALFENYYNERMQLVPIESTQNGDTTNNDKLYADFTDSYRDKYKEFFGRYLSEIKKYNRDELSENDKISYDIFKREMEITLEGLSLGWFANLVTYPDHRYIPFNQFGGIPISMGQLGSGEGSQPFKTIKDYEDWLKRASAFSAWTDSAIIYFRKGINANIVLPQPLVKKMIDEMNGMLVNEVTKSLFYGPVNKIPANFSDGDRKRISADLVKLIKEQIIPSYKKLSDFLRTEYLPKARTTTGINAVPHGDQYYNFLVRYWTTTNKTPEEIYQTGLSEVKRIRGIMDSVKNAVGFKGDLNAFFEYMRTDKRFMPFKTPEEVLVATRSILARIQPNVKKMFTHTPKSPFEIRQTEAFRAASASAEYVPGTPDGKRPGIYYIPILDATKFNITGGMESTFLHEAIPGHHYQISLQQEDTLLPKFRRFAWYGAYGEGWALYCESLGKELGVYTDPYQYMGALGDEIHRAIRLVVDPAMHTGKMTREEAIKYMIDNEAIDEQGATAEIERYMAVPAQALSYKIGALKIRELRNRYQQQLGNKFNIAAFHDEFLKDGCMPLEVAEKKMDAWAERQK
;
A
#
# COMPACT_ATOMS: atom_id res chain seq x y z
N MET A 1 38.67 31.17 -49.30
CA MET A 1 38.44 30.30 -48.11
C MET A 1 37.82 31.19 -47.05
N ASP A 2 36.51 31.47 -47.18
CA ASP A 2 35.78 32.14 -46.11
C ASP A 2 34.29 32.22 -46.52
N ARG A 3 33.56 31.12 -46.38
CA ARG A 3 32.08 31.06 -46.51
C ARG A 3 31.51 29.71 -46.07
N MET A 4 31.82 29.28 -44.85
CA MET A 4 31.17 28.09 -44.28
C MET A 4 31.23 28.11 -42.74
N LYS A 5 30.66 29.08 -42.11
CA LYS A 5 30.46 29.13 -40.63
C LYS A 5 29.30 30.03 -40.22
N LYS A 6 28.11 29.93 -40.84
CA LYS A 6 26.92 30.68 -40.36
C LYS A 6 25.62 29.89 -40.29
N ASP A 7 25.57 28.61 -40.63
CA ASP A 7 24.27 27.88 -40.67
C ASP A 7 24.12 26.76 -39.62
N LEU A 8 24.83 26.81 -38.48
CA LEU A 8 24.72 25.78 -37.42
C LEU A 8 24.26 26.32 -36.08
N LEU A 9 23.45 27.39 -36.05
CA LEU A 9 22.96 28.00 -34.78
C LEU A 9 21.44 28.14 -34.67
N LEU A 10 20.65 27.46 -35.49
CA LEU A 10 19.19 27.64 -35.52
C LEU A 10 18.35 26.39 -35.24
N LEU A 11 18.97 25.26 -34.83
CA LEU A 11 18.27 24.00 -34.63
C LEU A 11 18.18 23.51 -33.18
N PHE A 12 18.52 24.33 -32.17
CA PHE A 12 18.48 23.94 -30.74
C PHE A 12 17.54 24.73 -29.86
N ILE A 13 16.64 25.57 -30.44
CA ILE A 13 15.73 26.44 -29.62
C ILE A 13 14.29 25.89 -29.51
N ALA A 14 13.88 24.90 -30.30
CA ALA A 14 12.50 24.40 -30.30
C ALA A 14 12.07 23.59 -29.06
N PRO A 15 12.91 22.76 -28.38
CA PRO A 15 12.43 22.02 -27.20
C PRO A 15 12.30 22.86 -25.92
N LEU A 16 13.01 23.98 -25.82
CA LEU A 16 12.95 24.83 -24.61
C LEU A 16 11.67 25.68 -24.54
N PHE A 17 11.03 25.97 -25.66
CA PHE A 17 9.81 26.76 -25.69
C PHE A 17 8.57 25.99 -25.20
N PHE A 18 8.49 24.67 -25.45
CA PHE A 18 7.36 23.86 -24.98
C PHE A 18 7.41 23.60 -23.46
N ILE A 19 8.60 23.39 -22.89
CA ILE A 19 8.78 23.23 -21.43
C ILE A 19 8.52 24.55 -20.70
N ALA A 20 8.94 25.68 -21.28
CA ALA A 20 8.70 27.00 -20.71
C ALA A 20 7.22 27.42 -20.78
N CYS A 21 6.48 27.02 -21.83
CA CYS A 21 5.04 27.28 -21.93
C CYS A 21 4.22 26.46 -20.95
N ASN A 22 4.56 25.18 -20.73
CA ASN A 22 3.88 24.34 -19.74
C ASN A 22 4.14 24.81 -18.31
N ASN A 23 5.38 25.20 -17.98
CA ASN A 23 5.69 25.76 -16.67
C ASN A 23 5.01 27.13 -16.43
N LYS A 24 4.98 28.00 -17.44
CA LYS A 24 4.27 29.27 -17.33
C LYS A 24 2.75 29.12 -17.21
N LYS A 25 2.15 28.10 -17.85
CA LYS A 25 0.72 27.81 -17.73
C LYS A 25 0.41 27.25 -16.34
N LYS A 26 1.25 26.35 -15.83
CA LYS A 26 1.16 25.80 -14.46
C LYS A 26 1.41 26.88 -13.39
N GLU A 27 2.40 27.79 -13.61
CA GLU A 27 2.63 28.97 -12.76
C GLU A 27 1.49 30.00 -12.82
N ALA A 28 0.80 30.13 -13.96
CA ALA A 28 -0.35 31.02 -14.11
C ALA A 28 -1.61 30.45 -13.45
N GLU A 29 -1.79 29.11 -13.50
CA GLU A 29 -2.84 28.40 -12.76
C GLU A 29 -2.62 28.53 -11.24
N MET A 30 -1.37 28.44 -10.76
CA MET A 30 -1.02 28.65 -9.34
C MET A 30 -1.21 30.09 -8.85
N LYS A 31 -1.10 31.08 -9.72
CA LYS A 31 -1.36 32.49 -9.33
C LYS A 31 -2.82 32.75 -8.98
N ASN A 32 -3.72 31.86 -9.35
CA ASN A 32 -5.14 31.89 -9.01
C ASN A 32 -5.53 30.99 -7.85
N ASP A 33 -4.59 30.19 -7.29
CA ASP A 33 -4.88 29.33 -6.15
C ASP A 33 -5.12 30.16 -4.87
N ASN A 34 -6.05 29.67 -4.05
CA ASN A 34 -6.45 30.36 -2.82
C ASN A 34 -5.38 30.18 -1.74
N LYS A 35 -4.69 31.28 -1.40
CA LYS A 35 -3.60 31.27 -0.40
C LYS A 35 -4.05 30.88 1.00
N ASP A 36 -5.27 31.24 1.38
CA ASP A 36 -5.80 30.89 2.71
C ASP A 36 -6.13 29.41 2.78
N LEU A 37 -6.62 28.85 1.67
CA LEU A 37 -6.85 27.40 1.55
C LEU A 37 -5.52 26.61 1.57
N ALA A 38 -4.49 27.11 0.90
CA ALA A 38 -3.16 26.51 0.94
C ALA A 38 -2.56 26.53 2.37
N ALA A 39 -2.75 27.63 3.09
CA ALA A 39 -2.34 27.75 4.49
C ALA A 39 -3.13 26.77 5.40
N LEU A 40 -4.43 26.58 5.15
CA LEU A 40 -5.25 25.59 5.87
C LEU A 40 -4.68 24.18 5.71
N PHE A 41 -4.32 23.77 4.49
CA PHE A 41 -3.75 22.45 4.22
C PHE A 41 -2.37 22.26 4.86
N GLU A 42 -1.52 23.28 4.84
CA GLU A 42 -0.20 23.21 5.47
C GLU A 42 -0.31 23.12 7.00
N ASN A 43 -1.20 23.90 7.61
CA ASN A 43 -1.47 23.85 9.05
C ASN A 43 -2.01 22.48 9.45
N TYR A 44 -2.97 21.93 8.67
CA TYR A 44 -3.48 20.58 8.90
C TYR A 44 -2.36 19.56 8.89
N TYR A 45 -1.51 19.56 7.87
CA TYR A 45 -0.42 18.59 7.75
C TYR A 45 0.53 18.69 8.96
N ASN A 46 0.95 19.89 9.31
CA ASN A 46 1.89 20.11 10.42
C ASN A 46 1.31 19.69 11.77
N GLU A 47 0.04 19.98 12.04
CA GLU A 47 -0.63 19.56 13.26
C GLU A 47 -0.89 18.04 13.28
N ARG A 48 -1.24 17.44 12.14
CA ARG A 48 -1.42 15.99 12.01
C ARG A 48 -0.11 15.26 12.36
N MET A 49 1.04 15.72 11.89
CA MET A 49 2.34 15.10 12.19
C MET A 49 2.65 15.08 13.71
N GLN A 50 2.08 16.01 14.47
CA GLN A 50 2.18 16.01 15.94
C GLN A 50 1.30 14.95 16.61
N LEU A 51 0.11 14.71 16.02
CA LEU A 51 -0.84 13.71 16.53
C LEU A 51 -0.46 12.28 16.11
N VAL A 52 0.25 12.11 14.99
CA VAL A 52 0.57 10.80 14.43
C VAL A 52 2.10 10.67 14.24
N PRO A 53 2.87 10.53 15.33
CA PRO A 53 4.34 10.64 15.30
C PRO A 53 5.03 9.55 14.48
N ILE A 54 4.42 8.38 14.28
CA ILE A 54 4.96 7.33 13.42
C ILE A 54 4.85 7.72 11.95
N GLU A 55 3.72 8.30 11.53
CA GLU A 55 3.54 8.84 10.17
C GLU A 55 4.56 9.97 9.90
N SER A 56 4.79 10.86 10.88
CA SER A 56 5.83 11.89 10.82
C SER A 56 7.20 11.30 10.52
N THR A 57 7.60 10.25 11.26
CA THR A 57 8.87 9.54 11.03
C THR A 57 8.95 8.88 9.65
N GLN A 58 7.87 8.24 9.20
CA GLN A 58 7.80 7.58 7.89
C GLN A 58 7.92 8.58 6.74
N ASN A 59 7.36 9.77 6.89
CA ASN A 59 7.46 10.87 5.94
C ASN A 59 8.80 11.62 6.00
N GLY A 60 9.72 11.20 6.90
CA GLY A 60 11.06 11.78 7.03
C GLY A 60 11.14 13.01 7.94
N ASP A 61 10.06 13.38 8.63
CA ASP A 61 10.10 14.42 9.66
C ASP A 61 10.57 13.84 10.98
N THR A 62 11.71 14.32 11.47
CA THR A 62 12.36 13.82 12.69
C THR A 62 11.89 14.49 13.99
N THR A 63 10.96 15.43 13.92
CA THR A 63 10.52 16.26 15.06
C THR A 63 9.85 15.43 16.16
N ASN A 64 9.21 14.32 15.80
CA ASN A 64 8.43 13.49 16.70
C ASN A 64 9.00 12.06 16.87
N ASN A 65 10.28 11.84 16.57
CA ASN A 65 10.91 10.52 16.62
C ASN A 65 11.01 9.93 18.03
N ASP A 66 10.78 10.72 19.05
CA ASP A 66 10.79 10.33 20.47
C ASP A 66 9.40 9.97 21.03
N LYS A 67 8.32 10.06 20.22
CA LYS A 67 6.94 9.93 20.72
C LYS A 67 6.29 8.62 20.27
N LEU A 68 5.51 8.03 21.19
CA LEU A 68 4.60 6.90 20.93
C LEU A 68 3.32 7.12 21.74
N TYR A 69 2.15 7.04 21.09
CA TYR A 69 0.87 7.26 21.75
C TYR A 69 -0.02 6.02 21.67
N ALA A 70 -0.84 5.82 22.70
CA ALA A 70 -1.95 4.86 22.69
C ALA A 70 -3.21 5.56 22.15
N ASP A 71 -3.25 5.77 20.85
CA ASP A 71 -4.21 6.61 20.15
C ASP A 71 -5.62 6.00 20.03
N PHE A 72 -5.78 4.72 20.36
CA PHE A 72 -7.07 4.04 20.55
C PHE A 72 -7.79 4.42 21.85
N THR A 73 -7.12 5.07 22.80
CA THR A 73 -7.71 5.45 24.09
C THR A 73 -8.79 6.52 23.94
N ASP A 74 -9.77 6.53 24.85
CA ASP A 74 -10.91 7.46 24.80
C ASP A 74 -10.44 8.92 24.73
N SER A 75 -9.49 9.31 25.59
CA SER A 75 -8.95 10.67 25.63
C SER A 75 -8.21 11.07 24.35
N TYR A 76 -7.52 10.11 23.70
CA TYR A 76 -6.81 10.41 22.45
C TYR A 76 -7.77 10.49 21.27
N ARG A 77 -8.78 9.63 21.23
CA ARG A 77 -9.82 9.66 20.21
C ARG A 77 -10.66 10.95 20.27
N ASP A 78 -10.86 11.51 21.45
CA ASP A 78 -11.52 12.82 21.58
C ASP A 78 -10.67 13.95 20.97
N LYS A 79 -9.34 13.89 21.12
CA LYS A 79 -8.41 14.80 20.39
C LYS A 79 -8.53 14.64 18.87
N TYR A 80 -8.64 13.41 18.36
CA TYR A 80 -8.86 13.17 16.93
C TYR A 80 -10.19 13.77 16.46
N LYS A 81 -11.29 13.55 17.19
CA LYS A 81 -12.60 14.11 16.84
C LYS A 81 -12.57 15.64 16.82
N GLU A 82 -11.94 16.26 17.81
CA GLU A 82 -11.77 17.71 17.86
C GLU A 82 -10.94 18.20 16.66
N PHE A 83 -9.81 17.57 16.39
CA PHE A 83 -8.92 17.91 15.29
C PHE A 83 -9.62 17.81 13.93
N PHE A 84 -10.15 16.64 13.58
CA PHE A 84 -10.83 16.43 12.30
C PHE A 84 -12.13 17.24 12.19
N GLY A 85 -12.88 17.41 13.28
CA GLY A 85 -14.09 18.23 13.32
C GLY A 85 -13.82 19.70 13.06
N ARG A 86 -12.75 20.24 13.65
CA ARG A 86 -12.29 21.62 13.41
C ARG A 86 -11.94 21.82 11.93
N TYR A 87 -11.10 20.94 11.37
CA TYR A 87 -10.70 21.06 9.97
C TYR A 87 -11.86 20.83 8.98
N LEU A 88 -12.83 19.98 9.31
CA LEU A 88 -14.07 19.88 8.53
C LEU A 88 -14.88 21.17 8.56
N SER A 89 -14.93 21.83 9.70
CA SER A 89 -15.64 23.11 9.84
C SER A 89 -14.92 24.23 9.07
N GLU A 90 -13.58 24.25 9.10
CA GLU A 90 -12.79 25.26 8.38
C GLU A 90 -12.91 25.10 6.86
N ILE A 91 -12.79 23.86 6.32
CA ILE A 91 -12.89 23.66 4.87
C ILE A 91 -14.27 24.03 4.33
N LYS A 92 -15.34 23.82 5.10
CA LYS A 92 -16.73 24.18 4.71
C LYS A 92 -16.99 25.69 4.59
N LYS A 93 -16.07 26.54 5.06
CA LYS A 93 -16.18 28.00 4.88
C LYS A 93 -15.88 28.44 3.45
N TYR A 94 -15.21 27.63 2.67
CA TYR A 94 -14.88 27.93 1.28
C TYR A 94 -16.02 27.51 0.36
N ASN A 95 -16.37 28.39 -0.60
CA ASN A 95 -17.28 28.04 -1.68
C ASN A 95 -16.51 27.26 -2.76
N ARG A 96 -16.76 25.94 -2.84
CA ARG A 96 -16.07 25.05 -3.78
C ARG A 96 -16.12 25.55 -5.22
N ASP A 97 -17.25 26.10 -5.66
CA ASP A 97 -17.47 26.48 -7.07
C ASP A 97 -16.65 27.70 -7.50
N GLU A 98 -16.19 28.49 -6.52
CA GLU A 98 -15.32 29.67 -6.74
C GLU A 98 -13.82 29.32 -6.74
N LEU A 99 -13.45 28.05 -6.44
CA LEU A 99 -12.07 27.60 -6.38
C LEU A 99 -11.51 27.29 -7.78
N SER A 100 -10.18 27.37 -7.91
CA SER A 100 -9.48 26.84 -9.09
C SER A 100 -9.71 25.33 -9.24
N GLU A 101 -9.51 24.75 -10.41
CA GLU A 101 -9.70 23.31 -10.64
C GLU A 101 -8.79 22.47 -9.73
N ASN A 102 -7.55 22.89 -9.49
CA ASN A 102 -6.64 22.23 -8.57
C ASN A 102 -7.11 22.31 -7.11
N ASP A 103 -7.58 23.48 -6.70
CA ASP A 103 -8.14 23.69 -5.36
C ASP A 103 -9.44 22.91 -5.15
N LYS A 104 -10.30 22.77 -6.17
CA LYS A 104 -11.49 21.92 -6.13
C LYS A 104 -11.15 20.47 -5.82
N ILE A 105 -10.11 19.92 -6.48
CA ILE A 105 -9.62 18.56 -6.22
C ILE A 105 -9.13 18.46 -4.76
N SER A 106 -8.31 19.42 -4.31
CA SER A 106 -7.80 19.45 -2.94
C SER A 106 -8.93 19.56 -1.91
N TYR A 107 -9.91 20.41 -2.16
CA TYR A 107 -11.11 20.58 -1.34
C TYR A 107 -11.90 19.28 -1.21
N ASP A 108 -12.20 18.61 -2.34
CA ASP A 108 -13.01 17.40 -2.37
C ASP A 108 -12.30 16.24 -1.62
N ILE A 109 -11.00 16.07 -1.84
CA ILE A 109 -10.18 15.07 -1.13
C ILE A 109 -10.17 15.37 0.37
N PHE A 110 -9.84 16.60 0.75
CA PHE A 110 -9.70 17.00 2.15
C PHE A 110 -11.02 16.86 2.92
N LYS A 111 -12.12 17.36 2.35
CA LYS A 111 -13.44 17.26 2.95
C LYS A 111 -13.84 15.80 3.17
N ARG A 112 -13.67 14.95 2.14
CA ARG A 112 -13.96 13.52 2.24
C ARG A 112 -13.13 12.85 3.33
N GLU A 113 -11.84 13.16 3.41
CA GLU A 113 -10.95 12.58 4.43
C GLU A 113 -11.43 12.93 5.84
N MET A 114 -11.81 14.18 6.08
CA MET A 114 -12.38 14.58 7.38
C MET A 114 -13.68 13.85 7.68
N GLU A 115 -14.59 13.77 6.71
CA GLU A 115 -15.91 13.15 6.87
C GLU A 115 -15.80 11.65 7.15
N ILE A 116 -15.00 10.91 6.35
CA ILE A 116 -14.85 9.45 6.52
C ILE A 116 -14.11 9.09 7.82
N THR A 117 -13.13 9.90 8.22
CA THR A 117 -12.41 9.69 9.48
C THR A 117 -13.32 9.93 10.68
N LEU A 118 -14.11 10.99 10.68
CA LEU A 118 -15.06 11.28 11.75
C LEU A 118 -16.15 10.21 11.84
N GLU A 119 -16.64 9.70 10.72
CA GLU A 119 -17.58 8.56 10.69
C GLU A 119 -16.94 7.33 11.33
N GLY A 120 -15.74 6.95 10.90
CA GLY A 120 -15.01 5.81 11.47
C GLY A 120 -14.77 5.95 12.98
N LEU A 121 -14.35 7.14 13.43
CA LEU A 121 -14.17 7.44 14.84
C LEU A 121 -15.49 7.28 15.63
N SER A 122 -16.63 7.68 15.06
CA SER A 122 -17.94 7.52 15.70
C SER A 122 -18.36 6.05 15.83
N LEU A 123 -17.98 5.21 14.86
CA LEU A 123 -18.22 3.77 14.86
C LEU A 123 -17.20 2.96 15.69
N GLY A 124 -16.18 3.60 16.24
CA GLY A 124 -15.14 2.95 17.03
C GLY A 124 -13.90 2.50 16.26
N TRP A 125 -13.77 2.82 14.95
CA TRP A 125 -12.61 2.51 14.11
C TRP A 125 -11.45 3.46 14.33
N PHE A 126 -10.30 3.16 13.69
CA PHE A 126 -9.03 3.87 13.81
C PHE A 126 -8.42 3.76 15.21
N ALA A 127 -8.05 2.54 15.58
CA ALA A 127 -7.16 2.28 16.71
C ALA A 127 -5.77 2.89 16.48
N ASN A 128 -5.36 2.96 15.20
CA ASN A 128 -4.13 3.59 14.76
C ASN A 128 -4.32 4.18 13.35
N LEU A 129 -3.99 5.45 13.15
CA LEU A 129 -4.16 6.12 11.84
C LEU A 129 -3.05 5.80 10.83
N VAL A 130 -1.95 5.17 11.25
CA VAL A 130 -0.78 4.88 10.40
C VAL A 130 -0.89 3.53 9.71
N THR A 131 -1.55 2.59 10.37
CA THR A 131 -1.71 1.22 9.88
C THR A 131 -3.11 1.01 9.29
N TYR A 132 -3.54 -0.24 9.25
CA TYR A 132 -4.89 -0.57 8.80
C TYR A 132 -5.93 -0.10 9.82
N PRO A 133 -7.15 0.29 9.40
CA PRO A 133 -8.19 0.73 10.31
C PRO A 133 -8.69 -0.43 11.17
N ASP A 134 -8.18 -0.48 12.40
CA ASP A 134 -8.61 -1.41 13.43
C ASP A 134 -9.65 -0.76 14.36
N HIS A 135 -10.45 -1.58 15.02
CA HIS A 135 -11.40 -1.10 16.01
C HIS A 135 -10.68 -0.71 17.31
N ARG A 136 -11.14 0.34 18.00
CA ARG A 136 -10.53 0.83 19.27
C ARG A 136 -10.36 -0.25 20.35
N TYR A 137 -11.19 -1.31 20.32
CA TYR A 137 -11.10 -2.47 21.20
C TYR A 137 -10.21 -3.60 20.67
N ILE A 138 -9.59 -3.39 19.51
CA ILE A 138 -8.61 -4.26 18.86
C ILE A 138 -7.39 -3.38 18.54
N PRO A 139 -6.56 -3.04 19.54
CA PRO A 139 -5.42 -2.11 19.35
C PRO A 139 -4.38 -2.57 18.33
N PHE A 140 -4.33 -3.86 18.01
CA PHE A 140 -3.53 -4.46 16.95
C PHE A 140 -4.05 -5.85 16.58
N ASN A 141 -3.67 -6.35 15.42
CA ASN A 141 -3.90 -7.71 14.97
C ASN A 141 -2.59 -8.31 14.39
N GLN A 142 -2.61 -9.55 13.87
CA GLN A 142 -1.42 -10.18 13.29
C GLN A 142 -0.92 -9.50 11.99
N PHE A 143 -1.68 -8.60 11.41
CA PHE A 143 -1.32 -7.94 10.15
C PHE A 143 -0.76 -6.53 10.35
N GLY A 144 -1.02 -5.91 11.50
CA GLY A 144 -0.59 -4.53 11.75
C GLY A 144 -0.79 -4.06 13.18
N GLY A 145 -0.28 -2.88 13.45
CA GLY A 145 -0.35 -2.19 14.73
C GLY A 145 1.02 -1.96 15.37
N ILE A 146 1.00 -1.29 16.51
CA ILE A 146 2.23 -0.83 17.17
C ILE A 146 3.25 -1.93 17.47
N PRO A 147 2.89 -3.15 17.94
CA PRO A 147 3.89 -4.19 18.20
C PRO A 147 4.72 -4.54 16.94
N ILE A 148 4.09 -4.61 15.77
CA ILE A 148 4.78 -4.89 14.50
C ILE A 148 5.61 -3.67 14.09
N SER A 149 5.03 -2.47 14.13
CA SER A 149 5.71 -1.21 13.78
C SER A 149 6.94 -0.97 14.67
N MET A 150 6.88 -1.29 15.96
CA MET A 150 8.03 -1.17 16.88
C MET A 150 9.19 -2.08 16.45
N GLY A 151 8.89 -3.31 16.00
CA GLY A 151 9.91 -4.22 15.46
C GLY A 151 10.59 -3.63 14.22
N GLN A 152 9.82 -3.10 13.29
CA GLN A 152 10.34 -2.46 12.07
C GLN A 152 11.20 -1.22 12.38
N LEU A 153 10.70 -0.31 13.22
CA LEU A 153 11.41 0.91 13.63
C LEU A 153 12.70 0.59 14.39
N GLY A 154 12.64 -0.38 15.31
CA GLY A 154 13.74 -0.74 16.22
C GLY A 154 14.77 -1.69 15.64
N SER A 155 14.58 -2.22 14.43
CA SER A 155 15.54 -3.10 13.75
C SER A 155 16.82 -2.37 13.29
N GLY A 156 16.76 -1.04 13.14
CA GLY A 156 17.82 -0.24 12.52
C GLY A 156 17.82 -0.29 10.99
N GLU A 157 16.79 -0.90 10.37
CA GLU A 157 16.59 -0.96 8.91
C GLU A 157 15.35 -0.17 8.46
N GLY A 158 14.50 0.25 9.41
CA GLY A 158 13.26 0.98 9.13
C GLY A 158 13.43 2.49 9.00
N SER A 159 12.30 3.21 9.10
CA SER A 159 12.26 4.68 8.96
C SER A 159 12.82 5.44 10.18
N GLN A 160 12.94 4.80 11.37
CA GLN A 160 13.58 5.43 12.53
C GLN A 160 15.07 5.61 12.23
N PRO A 161 15.62 6.84 12.28
CA PRO A 161 17.02 7.07 12.02
C PRO A 161 17.89 6.67 13.23
N PHE A 162 19.16 6.26 12.94
CA PHE A 162 20.20 5.92 13.89
C PHE A 162 21.57 6.46 13.43
N LYS A 163 21.62 7.76 13.10
CA LYS A 163 22.80 8.42 12.53
C LYS A 163 23.48 9.38 13.51
N THR A 164 22.73 9.94 14.45
CA THR A 164 23.20 10.92 15.44
C THR A 164 22.91 10.42 16.86
N ILE A 165 23.59 10.99 17.86
CA ILE A 165 23.32 10.70 19.28
C ILE A 165 21.84 10.99 19.59
N LYS A 166 21.31 12.09 19.06
CA LYS A 166 19.89 12.45 19.23
C LYS A 166 18.95 11.36 18.69
N ASP A 167 19.25 10.74 17.56
CA ASP A 167 18.40 9.69 17.00
C ASP A 167 18.28 8.49 17.97
N TYR A 168 19.39 8.11 18.59
CA TYR A 168 19.40 7.04 19.61
C TYR A 168 18.63 7.45 20.88
N GLU A 169 18.77 8.68 21.32
CA GLU A 169 18.05 9.20 22.49
C GLU A 169 16.55 9.32 22.23
N ASP A 170 16.15 9.74 21.02
CA ASP A 170 14.75 9.75 20.59
C ASP A 170 14.17 8.34 20.56
N TRP A 171 14.92 7.36 20.01
CA TRP A 171 14.50 5.97 20.02
C TRP A 171 14.33 5.42 21.43
N LEU A 172 15.29 5.67 22.33
CA LEU A 172 15.20 5.25 23.72
C LEU A 172 13.92 5.74 24.40
N LYS A 173 13.53 7.01 24.18
CA LYS A 173 12.29 7.58 24.71
C LYS A 173 11.05 6.94 24.08
N ARG A 174 11.01 6.85 22.72
CA ARG A 174 9.91 6.23 22.00
C ARG A 174 9.68 4.80 22.46
N ALA A 175 10.74 4.00 22.51
CA ALA A 175 10.63 2.59 22.84
C ALA A 175 10.32 2.37 24.33
N SER A 176 10.75 3.26 25.23
CA SER A 176 10.35 3.21 26.64
C SER A 176 8.83 3.40 26.82
N ALA A 177 8.17 4.17 25.96
CA ALA A 177 6.73 4.37 26.02
C ALA A 177 5.93 3.10 25.62
N PHE A 178 6.57 2.11 25.00
CA PHE A 178 5.92 0.87 24.58
C PHE A 178 5.35 0.05 25.75
N SER A 179 5.96 0.11 26.93
CA SER A 179 5.43 -0.56 28.13
C SER A 179 4.07 0.01 28.55
N ALA A 180 3.93 1.33 28.61
CA ALA A 180 2.66 1.98 28.93
C ALA A 180 1.60 1.78 27.82
N TRP A 181 2.05 1.77 26.55
CA TRP A 181 1.18 1.42 25.43
C TRP A 181 0.62 0.01 25.56
N THR A 182 1.48 -0.97 25.92
CA THR A 182 1.10 -2.36 26.17
C THR A 182 0.02 -2.48 27.25
N ASP A 183 0.18 -1.77 28.36
CA ASP A 183 -0.80 -1.76 29.45
C ASP A 183 -2.15 -1.21 28.98
N SER A 184 -2.14 -0.13 28.22
CA SER A 184 -3.33 0.46 27.63
C SER A 184 -4.00 -0.50 26.63
N ALA A 185 -3.22 -1.18 25.77
CA ALA A 185 -3.73 -2.15 24.81
C ALA A 185 -4.49 -3.30 25.51
N ILE A 186 -3.91 -3.87 26.56
CA ILE A 186 -4.55 -4.94 27.34
C ILE A 186 -5.87 -4.46 27.96
N ILE A 187 -5.91 -3.24 28.50
CA ILE A 187 -7.16 -2.65 29.04
C ILE A 187 -8.24 -2.57 27.95
N TYR A 188 -7.87 -2.13 26.73
CA TYR A 188 -8.84 -1.96 25.65
C TYR A 188 -9.26 -3.30 25.03
N PHE A 189 -8.38 -4.29 24.93
CA PHE A 189 -8.77 -5.65 24.60
C PHE A 189 -9.77 -6.23 25.60
N ARG A 190 -9.59 -5.98 26.92
CA ARG A 190 -10.56 -6.38 27.94
C ARG A 190 -11.92 -5.66 27.78
N LYS A 191 -11.90 -4.37 27.41
CA LYS A 191 -13.14 -3.67 27.03
C LYS A 191 -13.81 -4.34 25.82
N GLY A 192 -13.02 -4.81 24.83
CA GLY A 192 -13.51 -5.56 23.67
C GLY A 192 -14.14 -6.90 24.05
N ILE A 193 -13.51 -7.66 24.94
CA ILE A 193 -14.09 -8.90 25.49
C ILE A 193 -15.45 -8.62 26.11
N ASN A 194 -15.56 -7.59 26.96
CA ASN A 194 -16.81 -7.23 27.64
C ASN A 194 -17.89 -6.73 26.66
N ALA A 195 -17.49 -6.11 25.56
CA ALA A 195 -18.38 -5.63 24.51
C ALA A 195 -18.70 -6.68 23.43
N ASN A 196 -18.14 -7.89 23.55
CA ASN A 196 -18.22 -8.95 22.53
C ASN A 196 -17.66 -8.52 21.16
N ILE A 197 -16.67 -7.62 21.15
CA ILE A 197 -15.92 -7.18 19.97
C ILE A 197 -14.54 -7.80 20.07
N VAL A 198 -14.40 -9.01 19.51
CA VAL A 198 -13.19 -9.83 19.62
C VAL A 198 -12.77 -10.40 18.26
N LEU A 199 -11.48 -10.69 18.12
CA LEU A 199 -10.90 -11.32 16.94
C LEU A 199 -11.26 -12.80 16.86
N PRO A 200 -11.23 -13.39 15.64
CA PRO A 200 -11.31 -14.84 15.45
C PRO A 200 -10.11 -15.56 16.04
N GLN A 201 -10.33 -16.77 16.55
CA GLN A 201 -9.28 -17.60 17.17
C GLN A 201 -8.03 -17.83 16.30
N PRO A 202 -8.12 -18.11 14.98
CA PRO A 202 -6.94 -18.31 14.16
C PRO A 202 -5.99 -17.09 14.17
N LEU A 203 -6.55 -15.88 14.13
CA LEU A 203 -5.77 -14.63 14.14
C LEU A 203 -5.05 -14.44 15.49
N VAL A 204 -5.75 -14.71 16.59
CA VAL A 204 -5.17 -14.58 17.94
C VAL A 204 -4.02 -15.56 18.15
N LYS A 205 -4.12 -16.78 17.62
CA LYS A 205 -3.00 -17.74 17.65
C LYS A 205 -1.77 -17.21 16.94
N LYS A 206 -1.92 -16.64 15.74
CA LYS A 206 -0.81 -16.00 15.01
C LYS A 206 -0.21 -14.83 15.78
N MET A 207 -1.05 -13.97 16.37
CA MET A 207 -0.57 -12.87 17.22
C MET A 207 0.28 -13.39 18.39
N ILE A 208 -0.12 -14.49 19.03
CA ILE A 208 0.67 -15.12 20.11
C ILE A 208 2.03 -15.58 19.58
N ASP A 209 2.06 -16.23 18.42
CA ASP A 209 3.29 -16.72 17.81
C ASP A 209 4.23 -15.56 17.42
N GLU A 210 3.69 -14.47 16.87
CA GLU A 210 4.44 -13.24 16.55
C GLU A 210 5.04 -12.60 17.80
N MET A 211 4.24 -12.44 18.87
CA MET A 211 4.74 -11.90 20.15
C MET A 211 5.83 -12.80 20.73
N ASN A 212 5.66 -14.12 20.67
CA ASN A 212 6.68 -15.10 21.11
C ASN A 212 7.95 -15.03 20.27
N GLY A 213 7.85 -14.78 18.97
CA GLY A 213 9.00 -14.59 18.07
C GLY A 213 9.92 -13.42 18.45
N MET A 214 9.39 -12.46 19.23
CA MET A 214 10.18 -11.34 19.76
C MET A 214 10.90 -11.65 21.08
N LEU A 215 10.63 -12.82 21.69
CA LEU A 215 11.23 -13.24 22.94
C LEU A 215 12.54 -13.98 22.68
N VAL A 216 13.63 -13.45 23.18
CA VAL A 216 14.97 -14.03 23.07
C VAL A 216 15.61 -14.17 24.44
N ASN A 217 16.39 -15.22 24.64
CA ASN A 217 17.15 -15.44 25.89
C ASN A 217 18.40 -14.54 25.97
N GLU A 218 18.98 -14.23 24.83
CA GLU A 218 20.19 -13.40 24.69
C GLU A 218 19.84 -12.08 24.01
N VAL A 219 20.07 -10.97 24.68
CA VAL A 219 19.73 -9.63 24.15
C VAL A 219 20.37 -9.35 22.80
N THR A 220 21.57 -9.88 22.55
CA THR A 220 22.28 -9.72 21.27
C THR A 220 21.59 -10.38 20.08
N LYS A 221 20.66 -11.31 20.34
CA LYS A 221 19.83 -11.97 19.31
C LYS A 221 18.51 -11.23 19.07
N SER A 222 18.20 -10.21 19.86
CA SER A 222 17.00 -9.41 19.67
C SER A 222 17.08 -8.61 18.38
N LEU A 223 15.95 -8.53 17.65
CA LEU A 223 15.79 -7.62 16.52
C LEU A 223 16.16 -6.17 16.90
N PHE A 224 15.81 -5.76 18.12
CA PHE A 224 16.08 -4.42 18.66
C PHE A 224 17.57 -4.17 18.99
N TYR A 225 18.42 -5.17 18.87
CA TYR A 225 19.88 -5.02 19.03
C TYR A 225 20.55 -4.50 17.73
N GLY A 226 19.82 -4.52 16.60
CA GLY A 226 20.31 -4.02 15.31
C GLY A 226 21.00 -2.65 15.38
N PRO A 227 20.39 -1.62 16.01
CA PRO A 227 21.01 -0.31 16.17
C PRO A 227 22.32 -0.32 16.95
N VAL A 228 22.51 -1.24 17.91
CA VAL A 228 23.77 -1.38 18.67
C VAL A 228 24.90 -1.78 17.72
N ASN A 229 24.64 -2.70 16.80
CA ASN A 229 25.62 -3.16 15.81
C ASN A 229 25.98 -2.07 14.77
N LYS A 230 25.18 -1.01 14.68
CA LYS A 230 25.29 0.06 13.68
C LYS A 230 25.68 1.42 14.26
N ILE A 231 26.11 1.47 15.53
CA ILE A 231 26.54 2.75 16.15
C ILE A 231 27.64 3.35 15.31
N PRO A 232 27.50 4.61 14.83
CA PRO A 232 28.48 5.26 13.95
C PRO A 232 29.88 5.30 14.54
N ALA A 233 30.89 5.07 13.69
CA ALA A 233 32.28 5.02 14.11
C ALA A 233 32.82 6.36 14.63
N ASN A 234 32.17 7.47 14.25
CA ASN A 234 32.54 8.83 14.67
C ASN A 234 32.01 9.25 16.05
N PHE A 235 31.23 8.37 16.73
CA PHE A 235 30.82 8.64 18.11
C PHE A 235 32.00 8.46 19.08
N SER A 236 32.05 9.23 20.15
CA SER A 236 33.03 9.04 21.19
C SER A 236 32.90 7.66 21.84
N ASP A 237 33.99 7.10 22.39
CA ASP A 237 33.95 5.82 23.09
C ASP A 237 33.01 5.87 24.31
N GLY A 238 32.90 7.03 24.96
CA GLY A 238 31.96 7.26 26.05
C GLY A 238 30.52 7.15 25.61
N ASP A 239 30.14 7.82 24.48
CA ASP A 239 28.80 7.77 23.94
C ASP A 239 28.45 6.37 23.43
N ARG A 240 29.37 5.71 22.75
CA ARG A 240 29.17 4.33 22.26
C ARG A 240 28.87 3.37 23.39
N LYS A 241 29.63 3.44 24.48
CA LYS A 241 29.42 2.63 25.70
C LYS A 241 28.08 2.93 26.36
N ARG A 242 27.74 4.21 26.54
CA ARG A 242 26.49 4.67 27.15
C ARG A 242 25.30 4.20 26.34
N ILE A 243 25.26 4.53 25.04
CA ILE A 243 24.16 4.18 24.15
C ILE A 243 23.95 2.66 24.07
N SER A 244 25.04 1.88 23.95
CA SER A 244 24.96 0.41 23.97
C SER A 244 24.36 -0.10 25.27
N ALA A 245 24.80 0.42 26.41
CA ALA A 245 24.29 0.00 27.72
C ALA A 245 22.79 0.36 27.88
N ASP A 246 22.40 1.57 27.49
CA ASP A 246 21.02 2.05 27.57
C ASP A 246 20.09 1.23 26.68
N LEU A 247 20.50 0.91 25.43
CA LEU A 247 19.74 0.04 24.53
C LEU A 247 19.61 -1.39 25.07
N VAL A 248 20.69 -1.98 25.58
CA VAL A 248 20.66 -3.33 26.18
C VAL A 248 19.70 -3.35 27.38
N LYS A 249 19.76 -2.33 28.22
CA LYS A 249 18.87 -2.18 29.39
C LYS A 249 17.40 -2.05 28.93
N LEU A 250 17.12 -1.18 27.96
CA LEU A 250 15.78 -0.98 27.40
C LEU A 250 15.21 -2.29 26.86
N ILE A 251 15.98 -3.02 26.05
CA ILE A 251 15.55 -4.29 25.45
C ILE A 251 15.20 -5.30 26.55
N LYS A 252 16.10 -5.47 27.53
CA LYS A 252 15.98 -6.47 28.60
C LYS A 252 14.85 -6.16 29.57
N GLU A 253 14.73 -4.88 29.98
CA GLU A 253 13.86 -4.50 31.10
C GLU A 253 12.48 -4.00 30.65
N GLN A 254 12.29 -3.60 29.37
CA GLN A 254 11.05 -3.01 28.89
C GLN A 254 10.50 -3.69 27.62
N ILE A 255 11.30 -3.83 26.57
CA ILE A 255 10.79 -4.33 25.29
C ILE A 255 10.40 -5.80 25.39
N ILE A 256 11.34 -6.69 25.76
CA ILE A 256 11.07 -8.13 25.90
C ILE A 256 9.93 -8.39 26.92
N PRO A 257 9.91 -7.78 28.11
CA PRO A 257 8.80 -7.94 29.04
C PRO A 257 7.45 -7.47 28.48
N SER A 258 7.42 -6.41 27.67
CA SER A 258 6.18 -5.94 27.04
C SER A 258 5.61 -6.95 26.04
N TYR A 259 6.44 -7.51 25.15
CA TYR A 259 6.02 -8.58 24.24
C TYR A 259 5.58 -9.84 24.99
N LYS A 260 6.30 -10.20 26.05
CA LYS A 260 5.90 -11.33 26.91
C LYS A 260 4.53 -11.09 27.54
N LYS A 261 4.29 -9.89 28.06
CA LYS A 261 3.02 -9.49 28.69
C LYS A 261 1.87 -9.56 27.69
N LEU A 262 2.08 -9.11 26.44
CA LEU A 262 1.09 -9.24 25.36
C LEU A 262 0.82 -10.70 25.03
N SER A 263 1.86 -11.53 24.83
CA SER A 263 1.71 -12.96 24.54
C SER A 263 0.95 -13.69 25.66
N ASP A 264 1.32 -13.45 26.91
CA ASP A 264 0.68 -14.08 28.07
C ASP A 264 -0.80 -13.68 28.16
N PHE A 265 -1.13 -12.39 28.03
CA PHE A 265 -2.51 -11.90 27.99
C PHE A 265 -3.31 -12.53 26.84
N LEU A 266 -2.78 -12.49 25.63
CA LEU A 266 -3.44 -13.05 24.45
C LEU A 266 -3.75 -14.55 24.64
N ARG A 267 -2.81 -15.30 25.20
CA ARG A 267 -2.94 -16.74 25.41
C ARG A 267 -3.91 -17.08 26.54
N THR A 268 -3.80 -16.40 27.69
CA THR A 268 -4.50 -16.82 28.92
C THR A 268 -5.86 -16.16 29.11
N GLU A 269 -6.05 -14.94 28.59
CA GLU A 269 -7.30 -14.19 28.78
C GLU A 269 -8.07 -14.01 27.47
N TYR A 270 -7.40 -13.62 26.37
CA TYR A 270 -8.09 -13.21 25.13
C TYR A 270 -8.49 -14.43 24.27
N LEU A 271 -7.58 -15.37 24.02
CA LEU A 271 -7.85 -16.53 23.18
C LEU A 271 -9.05 -17.37 23.63
N PRO A 272 -9.27 -17.61 24.95
CA PRO A 272 -10.47 -18.31 25.44
C PRO A 272 -11.77 -17.55 25.16
N LYS A 273 -11.71 -16.25 24.88
CA LYS A 273 -12.85 -15.38 24.57
C LYS A 273 -12.92 -15.00 23.10
N ALA A 274 -11.91 -15.36 22.32
CA ALA A 274 -11.88 -15.12 20.89
C ALA A 274 -13.00 -15.91 20.19
N ARG A 275 -13.61 -15.29 19.18
CA ARG A 275 -14.74 -15.90 18.46
C ARG A 275 -14.29 -17.05 17.54
N THR A 276 -15.19 -17.98 17.32
CA THR A 276 -15.02 -19.08 16.35
C THR A 276 -15.59 -18.75 14.97
N THR A 277 -16.38 -17.68 14.88
CA THR A 277 -16.98 -17.20 13.65
C THR A 277 -15.97 -16.46 12.77
N THR A 278 -16.18 -16.48 11.44
CA THR A 278 -15.25 -15.93 10.44
C THR A 278 -15.43 -14.41 10.27
N GLY A 279 -16.60 -13.99 9.85
CA GLY A 279 -16.85 -12.63 9.40
C GLY A 279 -17.03 -11.60 10.52
N ILE A 280 -16.85 -10.32 10.18
CA ILE A 280 -17.06 -9.20 11.10
C ILE A 280 -18.56 -9.01 11.44
N ASN A 281 -19.48 -9.53 10.60
CA ASN A 281 -20.91 -9.55 10.87
C ASN A 281 -21.29 -10.25 12.19
N ALA A 282 -20.39 -11.09 12.72
CA ALA A 282 -20.58 -11.79 13.98
C ALA A 282 -20.34 -10.94 15.23
N VAL A 283 -19.81 -9.72 15.09
CA VAL A 283 -19.66 -8.77 16.21
C VAL A 283 -20.82 -7.76 16.22
N PRO A 284 -21.14 -7.16 17.37
CA PRO A 284 -22.18 -6.11 17.45
C PRO A 284 -21.92 -5.01 16.40
N HIS A 285 -22.93 -4.64 15.64
CA HIS A 285 -22.87 -3.66 14.53
C HIS A 285 -21.89 -4.02 13.40
N GLY A 286 -21.52 -5.31 13.27
CA GLY A 286 -20.53 -5.76 12.29
C GLY A 286 -20.87 -5.45 10.85
N ASP A 287 -22.15 -5.56 10.46
CA ASP A 287 -22.62 -5.18 9.11
C ASP A 287 -22.42 -3.69 8.83
N GLN A 288 -22.68 -2.82 9.82
CA GLN A 288 -22.44 -1.38 9.69
C GLN A 288 -20.95 -1.10 9.55
N TYR A 289 -20.10 -1.80 10.33
CA TYR A 289 -18.65 -1.68 10.22
C TYR A 289 -18.15 -2.13 8.86
N TYR A 290 -18.64 -3.26 8.35
CA TYR A 290 -18.20 -3.76 7.05
C TYR A 290 -18.58 -2.81 5.90
N ASN A 291 -19.82 -2.29 5.91
CA ASN A 291 -20.26 -1.29 4.93
C ASN A 291 -19.41 0.00 4.97
N PHE A 292 -19.01 0.44 6.17
CA PHE A 292 -18.09 1.57 6.33
C PHE A 292 -16.71 1.24 5.71
N LEU A 293 -16.14 0.06 6.02
CA LEU A 293 -14.82 -0.35 5.54
C LEU A 293 -14.80 -0.54 4.02
N VAL A 294 -15.87 -1.06 3.42
CA VAL A 294 -16.01 -1.15 1.95
C VAL A 294 -15.90 0.24 1.32
N ARG A 295 -16.62 1.25 1.83
CA ARG A 295 -16.53 2.63 1.33
C ARG A 295 -15.16 3.27 1.59
N TYR A 296 -14.59 2.99 2.75
CA TYR A 296 -13.25 3.48 3.11
C TYR A 296 -12.19 2.97 2.12
N TRP A 297 -12.13 1.65 1.93
CA TRP A 297 -11.09 1.02 1.13
C TRP A 297 -11.29 1.16 -0.37
N THR A 298 -12.52 1.03 -0.86
CA THR A 298 -12.80 1.13 -2.30
C THR A 298 -12.93 2.55 -2.79
N THR A 299 -13.16 3.50 -1.89
CA THR A 299 -13.49 4.91 -2.20
C THR A 299 -14.66 5.03 -3.20
N THR A 300 -15.62 4.10 -3.13
CA THR A 300 -16.85 4.05 -3.92
C THR A 300 -18.06 3.83 -3.02
N ASN A 301 -19.26 4.02 -3.58
CA ASN A 301 -20.52 3.75 -2.88
C ASN A 301 -21.10 2.35 -3.20
N LYS A 302 -20.29 1.43 -3.74
CA LYS A 302 -20.72 0.06 -4.01
C LYS A 302 -21.04 -0.68 -2.72
N THR A 303 -22.11 -1.45 -2.75
CA THR A 303 -22.50 -2.34 -1.66
C THR A 303 -21.65 -3.62 -1.67
N PRO A 304 -21.51 -4.33 -0.53
CA PRO A 304 -20.86 -5.65 -0.49
C PRO A 304 -21.46 -6.64 -1.50
N GLU A 305 -22.78 -6.61 -1.71
CA GLU A 305 -23.45 -7.49 -2.66
C GLU A 305 -23.07 -7.19 -4.11
N GLU A 306 -23.07 -5.91 -4.51
CA GLU A 306 -22.63 -5.51 -5.86
C GLU A 306 -21.18 -5.90 -6.13
N ILE A 307 -20.30 -5.80 -5.11
CA ILE A 307 -18.90 -6.22 -5.23
C ILE A 307 -18.81 -7.74 -5.36
N TYR A 308 -19.55 -8.48 -4.55
CA TYR A 308 -19.63 -9.95 -4.62
C TYR A 308 -20.04 -10.44 -6.01
N GLN A 309 -21.12 -9.88 -6.58
CA GLN A 309 -21.60 -10.23 -7.92
C GLN A 309 -20.58 -9.83 -9.02
N THR A 310 -19.91 -8.69 -8.84
CA THR A 310 -18.79 -8.28 -9.71
C THR A 310 -17.67 -9.32 -9.67
N GLY A 311 -17.31 -9.79 -8.47
CA GLY A 311 -16.29 -10.81 -8.26
C GLY A 311 -16.62 -12.13 -8.98
N LEU A 312 -17.83 -12.64 -8.81
CA LEU A 312 -18.30 -13.86 -9.49
C LEU A 312 -18.21 -13.73 -11.02
N SER A 313 -18.61 -12.59 -11.56
CA SER A 313 -18.55 -12.32 -13.01
C SER A 313 -17.11 -12.26 -13.51
N GLU A 314 -16.21 -11.61 -12.77
CA GLU A 314 -14.79 -11.50 -13.14
C GLU A 314 -14.06 -12.85 -13.04
N VAL A 315 -14.30 -13.64 -11.99
CA VAL A 315 -13.73 -14.99 -11.87
C VAL A 315 -14.15 -15.85 -13.06
N LYS A 316 -15.44 -15.83 -13.42
CA LYS A 316 -15.95 -16.57 -14.59
C LYS A 316 -15.29 -16.08 -15.89
N ARG A 317 -15.18 -14.78 -16.09
CA ARG A 317 -14.55 -14.19 -17.28
C ARG A 317 -13.09 -14.62 -17.42
N ILE A 318 -12.31 -14.50 -16.34
CA ILE A 318 -10.87 -14.79 -16.35
C ILE A 318 -10.64 -16.29 -16.56
N ARG A 319 -11.40 -17.17 -15.89
CA ARG A 319 -11.31 -18.63 -16.10
C ARG A 319 -11.58 -19.02 -17.55
N GLY A 320 -12.55 -18.37 -18.21
CA GLY A 320 -12.82 -18.59 -19.63
C GLY A 320 -11.63 -18.21 -20.53
N ILE A 321 -10.89 -17.15 -20.19
CA ILE A 321 -9.66 -16.78 -20.90
C ILE A 321 -8.55 -17.80 -20.61
N MET A 322 -8.38 -18.21 -19.35
CA MET A 322 -7.40 -19.25 -18.97
C MET A 322 -7.63 -20.56 -19.70
N ASP A 323 -8.88 -21.02 -19.82
CA ASP A 323 -9.24 -22.20 -20.61
C ASP A 323 -8.84 -22.04 -22.08
N SER A 324 -9.08 -20.86 -22.64
CA SER A 324 -8.70 -20.56 -24.03
C SER A 324 -7.18 -20.63 -24.22
N VAL A 325 -6.39 -20.08 -23.28
CA VAL A 325 -4.90 -20.14 -23.30
C VAL A 325 -4.41 -21.57 -23.14
N LYS A 326 -4.97 -22.33 -22.17
CA LYS A 326 -4.65 -23.75 -21.98
C LYS A 326 -4.88 -24.57 -23.24
N ASN A 327 -6.03 -24.35 -23.91
CA ASN A 327 -6.37 -25.05 -25.14
C ASN A 327 -5.46 -24.65 -26.31
N ALA A 328 -5.07 -23.38 -26.40
CA ALA A 328 -4.19 -22.88 -27.44
C ALA A 328 -2.77 -23.49 -27.36
N VAL A 329 -2.28 -23.80 -26.15
CA VAL A 329 -0.99 -24.51 -25.97
C VAL A 329 -1.13 -26.04 -26.12
N GLY A 330 -2.34 -26.55 -26.38
CA GLY A 330 -2.60 -27.98 -26.64
C GLY A 330 -2.62 -28.86 -25.40
N PHE A 331 -2.73 -28.30 -24.18
CA PHE A 331 -2.75 -29.09 -22.93
C PHE A 331 -4.07 -29.87 -22.80
N LYS A 332 -3.96 -31.17 -22.46
CA LYS A 332 -5.09 -32.13 -22.36
C LYS A 332 -5.46 -32.38 -20.90
N GLY A 333 -6.11 -31.50 -20.27
CA GLY A 333 -6.55 -31.62 -18.88
C GLY A 333 -7.45 -30.46 -18.52
N ASP A 334 -7.92 -30.42 -17.27
CA ASP A 334 -8.60 -29.27 -16.72
C ASP A 334 -7.61 -28.15 -16.32
N LEU A 335 -8.13 -27.03 -15.84
CA LEU A 335 -7.30 -25.91 -15.41
C LEU A 335 -6.42 -26.25 -14.22
N ASN A 336 -6.90 -27.06 -13.26
CA ASN A 336 -6.12 -27.42 -12.08
C ASN A 336 -4.92 -28.30 -12.46
N ALA A 337 -5.11 -29.25 -13.37
CA ALA A 337 -4.02 -30.05 -13.93
C ALA A 337 -3.02 -29.17 -14.72
N PHE A 338 -3.50 -28.13 -15.38
CA PHE A 338 -2.63 -27.18 -16.08
C PHE A 338 -1.83 -26.30 -15.12
N PHE A 339 -2.44 -25.84 -14.05
CA PHE A 339 -1.73 -25.09 -13.00
C PHE A 339 -0.64 -25.93 -12.36
N GLU A 340 -0.94 -27.20 -12.03
CA GLU A 340 0.03 -28.12 -11.46
C GLU A 340 1.19 -28.40 -12.43
N TYR A 341 0.90 -28.56 -13.72
CA TYR A 341 1.92 -28.69 -14.75
C TYR A 341 2.83 -27.45 -14.82
N MET A 342 2.26 -26.26 -14.84
CA MET A 342 3.04 -25.01 -14.87
C MET A 342 3.88 -24.84 -13.58
N ARG A 343 3.36 -25.27 -12.45
CA ARG A 343 4.04 -25.16 -11.15
C ARG A 343 5.22 -26.12 -11.02
N THR A 344 5.18 -27.31 -11.63
CA THR A 344 6.11 -28.41 -11.38
C THR A 344 7.10 -28.70 -12.51
N ASP A 345 6.77 -28.35 -13.76
CA ASP A 345 7.67 -28.61 -14.90
C ASP A 345 8.90 -27.71 -14.84
N LYS A 346 10.07 -28.34 -14.83
CA LYS A 346 11.39 -27.68 -14.71
C LYS A 346 11.69 -26.68 -15.82
N ARG A 347 11.05 -26.78 -16.97
CA ARG A 347 11.24 -25.81 -18.07
C ARG A 347 10.85 -24.38 -17.67
N PHE A 348 9.96 -24.25 -16.67
CA PHE A 348 9.55 -22.97 -16.14
C PHE A 348 10.44 -22.44 -15.01
N MET A 349 11.48 -23.17 -14.65
CA MET A 349 12.47 -22.84 -13.61
C MET A 349 13.89 -22.82 -14.20
N PRO A 350 14.19 -21.89 -15.15
CA PRO A 350 15.42 -21.93 -15.92
C PRO A 350 16.66 -21.40 -15.18
N PHE A 351 16.48 -20.73 -14.06
CA PHE A 351 17.54 -20.00 -13.39
C PHE A 351 18.37 -20.89 -12.46
N LYS A 352 19.64 -20.52 -12.29
CA LYS A 352 20.58 -21.20 -11.38
C LYS A 352 21.02 -20.29 -10.24
N THR A 353 21.01 -18.98 -10.45
CA THR A 353 21.47 -17.99 -9.47
C THR A 353 20.47 -16.85 -9.34
N PRO A 354 20.42 -16.18 -8.17
CA PRO A 354 19.58 -15.00 -7.99
C PRO A 354 19.84 -13.89 -9.01
N GLU A 355 21.10 -13.69 -9.41
CA GLU A 355 21.46 -12.67 -10.39
C GLU A 355 20.83 -12.96 -11.78
N GLU A 356 20.72 -14.22 -12.18
CA GLU A 356 20.02 -14.58 -13.43
C GLU A 356 18.55 -14.17 -13.40
N VAL A 357 17.86 -14.33 -12.24
CA VAL A 357 16.48 -13.84 -12.06
C VAL A 357 16.42 -12.32 -12.18
N LEU A 358 17.32 -11.59 -11.51
CA LEU A 358 17.37 -10.14 -11.56
C LEU A 358 17.66 -9.61 -12.97
N VAL A 359 18.60 -10.25 -13.71
CA VAL A 359 18.90 -9.90 -15.11
C VAL A 359 17.68 -10.12 -16.01
N ALA A 360 17.01 -11.27 -15.86
CA ALA A 360 15.78 -11.56 -16.61
C ALA A 360 14.68 -10.52 -16.31
N THR A 361 14.50 -10.16 -15.04
CA THR A 361 13.53 -9.12 -14.65
C THR A 361 13.89 -7.75 -15.23
N ARG A 362 15.18 -7.34 -15.19
CA ARG A 362 15.64 -6.08 -15.81
C ARG A 362 15.39 -6.07 -17.32
N SER A 363 15.46 -7.22 -18.01
CA SER A 363 15.20 -7.32 -19.45
C SER A 363 13.77 -6.96 -19.84
N ILE A 364 12.79 -7.09 -18.91
CA ILE A 364 11.40 -6.69 -19.14
C ILE A 364 11.33 -5.19 -19.42
N LEU A 365 12.08 -4.36 -18.68
CA LEU A 365 12.13 -2.92 -18.90
C LEU A 365 12.52 -2.56 -20.34
N ALA A 366 13.57 -3.21 -20.87
CA ALA A 366 14.03 -2.96 -22.23
C ALA A 366 12.97 -3.31 -23.28
N ARG A 367 12.19 -4.38 -23.05
CA ARG A 367 11.10 -4.80 -23.96
C ARG A 367 9.92 -3.83 -23.96
N ILE A 368 9.50 -3.31 -22.79
CA ILE A 368 8.34 -2.44 -22.69
C ILE A 368 8.64 -0.98 -23.04
N GLN A 369 9.89 -0.52 -22.87
CA GLN A 369 10.27 0.89 -22.97
C GLN A 369 9.85 1.60 -24.27
N PRO A 370 9.92 0.97 -25.47
CA PRO A 370 9.45 1.61 -26.70
C PRO A 370 7.95 1.92 -26.70
N ASN A 371 7.14 1.11 -26.01
CA ASN A 371 5.70 1.27 -25.93
C ASN A 371 5.28 2.14 -24.74
N VAL A 372 6.03 2.13 -23.63
CA VAL A 372 5.82 3.09 -22.52
C VAL A 372 5.86 4.52 -23.04
N LYS A 373 6.84 4.86 -23.90
CA LYS A 373 6.96 6.18 -24.54
C LYS A 373 5.77 6.58 -25.42
N LYS A 374 4.98 5.61 -25.90
CA LYS A 374 3.76 5.86 -26.69
C LYS A 374 2.54 6.05 -25.78
N MET A 375 2.59 5.49 -24.59
CA MET A 375 1.46 5.46 -23.64
C MET A 375 1.56 6.52 -22.53
N PHE A 376 2.71 7.18 -22.39
CA PHE A 376 2.97 8.21 -21.37
C PHE A 376 3.87 9.30 -21.94
N THR A 377 3.58 10.59 -21.65
CA THR A 377 4.45 11.70 -22.05
C THR A 377 5.33 12.18 -20.91
N HIS A 378 4.91 11.94 -19.65
CA HIS A 378 5.68 12.29 -18.46
C HIS A 378 6.30 11.02 -17.87
N THR A 379 7.57 11.09 -17.52
CA THR A 379 8.31 10.00 -16.87
C THR A 379 8.86 10.47 -15.52
N PRO A 380 8.86 9.61 -14.50
CA PRO A 380 9.50 9.91 -13.22
C PRO A 380 10.99 10.26 -13.40
N LYS A 381 11.47 11.17 -12.57
CA LYS A 381 12.91 11.52 -12.48
C LYS A 381 13.62 10.66 -11.44
N SER A 382 12.89 10.15 -10.46
CA SER A 382 13.41 9.29 -9.39
C SER A 382 14.08 8.06 -9.99
N PRO A 383 15.32 7.75 -9.59
CA PRO A 383 15.99 6.53 -10.05
C PRO A 383 15.28 5.29 -9.51
N PHE A 384 15.46 4.17 -10.23
CA PHE A 384 14.80 2.90 -9.95
C PHE A 384 15.79 1.74 -9.98
N GLU A 385 15.67 0.83 -9.02
CA GLU A 385 16.49 -0.37 -8.92
C GLU A 385 15.63 -1.62 -8.68
N ILE A 386 16.15 -2.78 -9.12
CA ILE A 386 15.60 -4.10 -8.84
C ILE A 386 16.60 -4.82 -7.95
N ARG A 387 16.16 -5.30 -6.78
CA ARG A 387 16.99 -5.99 -5.81
C ARG A 387 16.36 -7.30 -5.33
N GLN A 388 17.19 -8.24 -4.92
CA GLN A 388 16.72 -9.37 -4.15
C GLN A 388 16.29 -8.91 -2.75
N THR A 389 15.18 -9.46 -2.25
CA THR A 389 14.75 -9.25 -0.88
C THR A 389 15.80 -9.81 0.08
N GLU A 390 16.04 -9.09 1.18
CA GLU A 390 17.06 -9.46 2.17
C GLU A 390 16.73 -10.83 2.80
N ALA A 391 17.76 -11.65 3.00
CA ALA A 391 17.60 -13.06 3.39
C ALA A 391 16.77 -13.26 4.67
N PHE A 392 16.85 -12.33 5.64
CA PHE A 392 16.15 -12.45 6.91
C PHE A 392 14.63 -12.34 6.79
N ARG A 393 14.11 -11.71 5.73
CA ARG A 393 12.67 -11.51 5.52
C ARG A 393 12.15 -12.18 4.24
N ALA A 394 13.03 -12.69 3.39
CA ALA A 394 12.66 -13.24 2.10
C ALA A 394 11.63 -14.39 2.16
N ALA A 395 11.65 -15.18 3.23
CA ALA A 395 10.73 -16.31 3.40
C ALA A 395 9.27 -15.88 3.67
N SER A 396 9.05 -14.67 4.17
CA SER A 396 7.73 -14.13 4.52
C SER A 396 7.32 -12.93 3.64
N ALA A 397 8.25 -12.42 2.82
CA ALA A 397 7.99 -11.27 1.97
C ALA A 397 7.32 -11.68 0.65
N SER A 398 6.43 -10.83 0.15
CA SER A 398 6.01 -10.81 -1.25
C SER A 398 6.96 -9.93 -2.06
N ALA A 399 6.86 -9.96 -3.38
CA ALA A 399 7.41 -8.91 -4.22
C ALA A 399 6.77 -7.56 -3.84
N GLU A 400 7.60 -6.51 -3.75
CA GLU A 400 7.13 -5.21 -3.26
C GLU A 400 7.95 -4.05 -3.84
N TYR A 401 7.31 -2.90 -3.99
CA TYR A 401 7.98 -1.65 -4.30
C TYR A 401 8.15 -0.78 -3.04
N VAL A 402 9.37 -0.33 -2.79
CA VAL A 402 9.69 0.65 -1.74
C VAL A 402 9.99 1.98 -2.42
N PRO A 403 9.23 3.05 -2.12
CA PRO A 403 9.43 4.36 -2.74
C PRO A 403 10.82 4.95 -2.47
N GLY A 404 11.35 5.66 -3.45
CA GLY A 404 12.55 6.47 -3.30
C GLY A 404 12.30 7.73 -2.46
N THR A 405 13.28 8.62 -2.44
CA THR A 405 13.10 9.96 -1.86
C THR A 405 12.73 10.97 -2.93
N PRO A 406 11.89 11.98 -2.61
CA PRO A 406 11.49 13.01 -3.58
C PRO A 406 12.65 13.82 -4.17
N ASP A 407 13.79 13.88 -3.47
CA ASP A 407 15.02 14.52 -3.92
C ASP A 407 15.91 13.61 -4.80
N GLY A 408 15.48 12.36 -5.03
CA GLY A 408 16.18 11.37 -5.86
C GLY A 408 17.46 10.81 -5.25
N LYS A 409 17.81 11.14 -3.99
CA LYS A 409 19.05 10.64 -3.36
C LYS A 409 18.98 9.16 -3.01
N ARG A 410 17.79 8.64 -2.76
CA ARG A 410 17.55 7.21 -2.61
C ARG A 410 16.64 6.75 -3.74
N PRO A 411 17.02 5.71 -4.52
CA PRO A 411 16.18 5.16 -5.59
C PRO A 411 14.93 4.52 -5.04
N GLY A 412 13.89 4.44 -5.86
CA GLY A 412 12.81 3.49 -5.66
C GLY A 412 13.32 2.06 -5.90
N ILE A 413 12.88 1.10 -5.10
CA ILE A 413 13.41 -0.27 -5.17
C ILE A 413 12.27 -1.25 -5.32
N TYR A 414 12.31 -2.05 -6.38
CA TYR A 414 11.50 -3.25 -6.52
C TYR A 414 12.27 -4.44 -5.92
N TYR A 415 11.74 -4.98 -4.82
CA TYR A 415 12.29 -6.14 -4.14
C TYR A 415 11.63 -7.43 -4.62
N ILE A 416 12.46 -8.45 -4.91
CA ILE A 416 12.01 -9.78 -5.35
C ILE A 416 12.49 -10.81 -4.34
N PRO A 417 11.60 -11.57 -3.68
CA PRO A 417 11.99 -12.66 -2.80
C PRO A 417 12.48 -13.86 -3.62
N ILE A 418 13.77 -14.14 -3.58
CA ILE A 418 14.41 -15.27 -4.26
C ILE A 418 15.03 -16.17 -3.20
N LEU A 419 14.27 -17.14 -2.73
CA LEU A 419 14.74 -18.11 -1.72
C LEU A 419 15.68 -19.16 -2.34
N ASP A 420 15.31 -19.65 -3.51
CA ASP A 420 16.04 -20.62 -4.29
C ASP A 420 15.80 -20.32 -5.79
N ALA A 421 16.81 -19.79 -6.45
CA ALA A 421 16.70 -19.42 -7.86
C ALA A 421 16.34 -20.61 -8.75
N THR A 422 16.77 -21.84 -8.38
CA THR A 422 16.49 -23.07 -9.15
C THR A 422 15.01 -23.48 -9.08
N LYS A 423 14.24 -22.86 -8.19
CA LYS A 423 12.78 -23.03 -8.04
C LYS A 423 11.99 -21.80 -8.42
N PHE A 424 12.67 -20.73 -8.87
CA PHE A 424 11.99 -19.52 -9.30
C PHE A 424 11.26 -19.78 -10.62
N ASN A 425 9.94 -19.77 -10.56
CA ASN A 425 9.08 -20.08 -11.68
C ASN A 425 8.74 -18.81 -12.48
N ILE A 426 9.15 -18.77 -13.75
CA ILE A 426 8.93 -17.62 -14.64
C ILE A 426 7.45 -17.38 -14.95
N THR A 427 6.60 -18.40 -14.84
CA THR A 427 5.15 -18.30 -15.10
C THR A 427 4.36 -17.88 -13.88
N GLY A 428 5.01 -17.62 -12.75
CA GLY A 428 4.39 -17.11 -11.52
C GLY A 428 4.19 -15.59 -11.53
N GLY A 429 3.80 -15.00 -12.68
CA GLY A 429 3.51 -13.58 -12.75
C GLY A 429 4.76 -12.67 -12.91
N MET A 430 5.91 -13.18 -13.38
CA MET A 430 7.14 -12.39 -13.46
C MET A 430 6.97 -11.10 -14.27
N GLU A 431 6.31 -11.14 -15.42
CA GLU A 431 6.05 -9.96 -16.25
C GLU A 431 4.98 -9.04 -15.66
N SER A 432 3.87 -9.60 -15.13
CA SER A 432 2.78 -8.84 -14.53
C SER A 432 3.20 -8.13 -13.24
N THR A 433 3.94 -8.81 -12.37
CA THR A 433 4.46 -8.22 -11.13
C THR A 433 5.46 -7.10 -11.45
N PHE A 434 6.28 -7.22 -12.50
CA PHE A 434 7.13 -6.12 -12.94
C PHE A 434 6.30 -4.89 -13.35
N LEU A 435 5.22 -5.09 -14.10
CA LEU A 435 4.33 -3.99 -14.49
C LEU A 435 3.61 -3.36 -13.28
N HIS A 436 3.34 -4.16 -12.26
CA HIS A 436 2.70 -3.74 -11.01
C HIS A 436 3.64 -2.90 -10.15
N GLU A 437 4.79 -3.46 -9.79
CA GLU A 437 5.71 -2.87 -8.82
C GLU A 437 6.58 -1.77 -9.43
N ALA A 438 6.95 -1.94 -10.70
CA ALA A 438 7.91 -1.07 -11.36
C ALA A 438 7.25 -0.08 -12.33
N ILE A 439 7.37 -0.33 -13.63
CA ILE A 439 7.00 0.56 -14.73
C ILE A 439 5.95 -0.12 -15.62
N PRO A 440 4.78 0.51 -15.79
CA PRO A 440 4.36 1.83 -15.33
C PRO A 440 3.54 1.84 -14.01
N GLY A 441 3.68 0.84 -13.14
CA GLY A 441 2.93 0.66 -11.91
C GLY A 441 3.36 1.59 -10.77
N HIS A 442 3.62 0.98 -9.58
CA HIS A 442 3.85 1.72 -8.33
C HIS A 442 5.00 2.72 -8.42
N HIS A 443 6.18 2.32 -8.92
CA HIS A 443 7.30 3.25 -9.06
C HIS A 443 6.90 4.49 -9.88
N TYR A 444 6.22 4.26 -10.99
CA TYR A 444 5.84 5.35 -11.90
C TYR A 444 4.85 6.32 -11.25
N GLN A 445 3.77 5.80 -10.68
CA GLN A 445 2.69 6.59 -10.08
C GLN A 445 3.18 7.36 -8.83
N ILE A 446 3.84 6.65 -7.90
CA ILE A 446 4.28 7.24 -6.62
C ILE A 446 5.37 8.28 -6.84
N SER A 447 6.32 8.02 -7.73
CA SER A 447 7.39 8.98 -8.03
C SER A 447 6.85 10.26 -8.65
N LEU A 448 5.94 10.18 -9.64
CA LEU A 448 5.32 11.37 -10.23
C LEU A 448 4.58 12.21 -9.17
N GLN A 449 3.84 11.56 -8.27
CA GLN A 449 3.13 12.24 -7.18
C GLN A 449 4.09 12.94 -6.22
N GLN A 450 5.16 12.25 -5.79
CA GLN A 450 6.12 12.78 -4.82
C GLN A 450 7.03 13.87 -5.40
N GLU A 451 7.30 13.83 -6.70
CA GLU A 451 8.07 14.84 -7.42
C GLU A 451 7.30 16.14 -7.63
N ASP A 452 5.96 16.12 -7.60
CA ASP A 452 5.15 17.32 -7.75
C ASP A 452 5.12 18.14 -6.46
N THR A 453 6.03 19.11 -6.36
CA THR A 453 6.13 20.02 -5.23
C THR A 453 5.00 21.05 -5.15
N LEU A 454 4.12 21.12 -6.16
CA LEU A 454 2.96 22.01 -6.20
C LEU A 454 1.77 21.39 -5.47
N LEU A 455 1.76 20.06 -5.29
CA LEU A 455 0.74 19.42 -4.50
C LEU A 455 0.90 19.78 -3.02
N PRO A 456 -0.20 20.11 -2.31
CA PRO A 456 -0.17 20.24 -0.86
C PRO A 456 0.36 18.95 -0.22
N LYS A 457 1.12 19.06 0.87
CA LYS A 457 1.78 17.89 1.51
C LYS A 457 0.80 16.77 1.84
N PHE A 458 -0.42 17.08 2.28
CA PHE A 458 -1.43 16.07 2.58
C PHE A 458 -1.86 15.26 1.35
N ARG A 459 -1.71 15.79 0.12
CA ARG A 459 -1.92 15.06 -1.14
C ARG A 459 -0.64 14.40 -1.63
N ARG A 460 0.49 15.08 -1.50
CA ARG A 460 1.78 14.62 -1.98
C ARG A 460 2.21 13.28 -1.37
N PHE A 461 1.81 13.02 -0.12
CA PHE A 461 2.10 11.79 0.61
C PHE A 461 0.84 10.94 0.87
N ALA A 462 -0.30 11.27 0.26
CA ALA A 462 -1.52 10.49 0.40
C ALA A 462 -1.43 9.15 -0.30
N TRP A 463 -2.10 8.16 0.30
CA TRP A 463 -2.30 6.85 -0.29
C TRP A 463 -3.77 6.45 -0.20
N TYR A 464 -4.38 6.16 -1.35
CA TYR A 464 -5.70 5.56 -1.47
C TYR A 464 -5.56 4.23 -2.17
N GLY A 465 -5.75 3.11 -1.45
CA GLY A 465 -5.49 1.76 -1.98
C GLY A 465 -6.22 1.49 -3.30
N ALA A 466 -7.47 1.92 -3.43
CA ALA A 466 -8.23 1.73 -4.67
C ALA A 466 -7.64 2.49 -5.87
N TYR A 467 -6.98 3.62 -5.65
CA TYR A 467 -6.27 4.34 -6.71
C TYR A 467 -4.91 3.70 -7.01
N GLY A 468 -4.05 3.53 -5.99
CA GLY A 468 -2.67 3.08 -6.18
C GLY A 468 -2.59 1.61 -6.60
N GLU A 469 -3.26 0.70 -5.89
CA GLU A 469 -3.33 -0.71 -6.24
C GLU A 469 -4.16 -0.95 -7.50
N GLY A 470 -5.24 -0.15 -7.64
CA GLY A 470 -6.06 -0.18 -8.86
C GLY A 470 -5.26 0.23 -10.10
N TRP A 471 -4.40 1.25 -9.99
CA TRP A 471 -3.48 1.65 -11.05
C TRP A 471 -2.49 0.55 -11.38
N ALA A 472 -1.82 -0.01 -10.37
CA ALA A 472 -0.83 -1.06 -10.57
C ALA A 472 -1.44 -2.31 -11.25
N LEU A 473 -2.62 -2.75 -10.78
CA LEU A 473 -3.35 -3.86 -11.41
C LEU A 473 -3.87 -3.50 -12.82
N TYR A 474 -4.25 -2.25 -13.07
CA TYR A 474 -4.57 -1.77 -14.40
C TYR A 474 -3.34 -1.85 -15.33
N CYS A 475 -2.14 -1.51 -14.82
CA CYS A 475 -0.89 -1.63 -15.57
C CYS A 475 -0.56 -3.08 -15.97
N GLU A 476 -0.83 -4.06 -15.10
CA GLU A 476 -0.72 -5.49 -15.48
C GLU A 476 -1.58 -5.80 -16.73
N SER A 477 -2.78 -5.26 -16.82
CA SER A 477 -3.68 -5.48 -17.95
C SER A 477 -3.20 -4.84 -19.27
N LEU A 478 -2.19 -3.97 -19.23
CA LEU A 478 -1.57 -3.34 -20.40
C LEU A 478 -0.45 -4.18 -21.03
N GLY A 479 -0.11 -5.36 -20.47
CA GLY A 479 1.07 -6.11 -20.86
C GLY A 479 1.19 -6.37 -22.36
N LYS A 480 0.10 -6.77 -23.05
CA LYS A 480 0.11 -6.94 -24.50
C LYS A 480 0.34 -5.63 -25.26
N GLU A 481 -0.24 -4.53 -24.80
CA GLU A 481 -0.04 -3.20 -25.39
C GLU A 481 1.40 -2.70 -25.17
N LEU A 482 2.02 -3.12 -24.05
CA LEU A 482 3.41 -2.80 -23.71
C LEU A 482 4.44 -3.73 -24.40
N GLY A 483 4.01 -4.85 -25.02
CA GLY A 483 4.88 -5.77 -25.74
C GLY A 483 5.43 -6.94 -24.92
N VAL A 484 4.77 -7.27 -23.81
CA VAL A 484 4.98 -8.49 -23.00
C VAL A 484 3.78 -9.43 -23.13
N TYR A 485 3.77 -10.56 -22.42
CA TYR A 485 2.77 -11.63 -22.55
C TYR A 485 2.73 -12.26 -23.94
N THR A 486 3.87 -12.26 -24.64
CA THR A 486 4.01 -12.90 -25.98
C THR A 486 4.09 -14.42 -25.87
N ASP A 487 4.57 -14.93 -24.75
CA ASP A 487 4.51 -16.35 -24.38
C ASP A 487 3.19 -16.64 -23.68
N PRO A 488 2.38 -17.63 -24.16
CA PRO A 488 1.11 -18.01 -23.51
C PRO A 488 1.25 -18.38 -22.04
N TYR A 489 2.38 -18.93 -21.62
CA TYR A 489 2.61 -19.31 -20.23
C TYR A 489 2.89 -18.08 -19.36
N GLN A 490 3.58 -17.06 -19.86
CA GLN A 490 3.69 -15.77 -19.18
C GLN A 490 2.33 -15.07 -19.07
N TYR A 491 1.54 -15.14 -20.14
CA TYR A 491 0.17 -14.59 -20.10
C TYR A 491 -0.72 -15.35 -19.11
N MET A 492 -0.56 -16.68 -18.97
CA MET A 492 -1.27 -17.43 -17.95
C MET A 492 -0.89 -16.99 -16.54
N GLY A 493 0.40 -16.66 -16.29
CA GLY A 493 0.86 -16.07 -15.03
C GLY A 493 0.16 -14.75 -14.71
N ALA A 494 0.07 -13.85 -15.69
CA ALA A 494 -0.68 -12.60 -15.54
C ALA A 494 -2.17 -12.80 -15.27
N LEU A 495 -2.80 -13.80 -15.89
CA LEU A 495 -4.18 -14.18 -15.60
C LEU A 495 -4.31 -14.78 -14.19
N GLY A 496 -3.28 -15.46 -13.69
CA GLY A 496 -3.17 -15.93 -12.31
C GLY A 496 -3.18 -14.77 -11.30
N ASP A 497 -2.41 -13.72 -11.58
CA ASP A 497 -2.43 -12.49 -10.78
C ASP A 497 -3.79 -11.79 -10.84
N GLU A 498 -4.40 -11.71 -12.01
CA GLU A 498 -5.71 -11.07 -12.17
C GLU A 498 -6.83 -11.85 -11.47
N ILE A 499 -6.87 -13.19 -11.58
CA ILE A 499 -7.91 -14.00 -10.95
C ILE A 499 -7.80 -13.99 -9.43
N HIS A 500 -6.59 -13.98 -8.89
CA HIS A 500 -6.35 -13.83 -7.45
C HIS A 500 -7.04 -12.58 -6.89
N ARG A 501 -6.90 -11.42 -7.59
CA ARG A 501 -7.55 -10.17 -7.20
C ARG A 501 -9.06 -10.18 -7.46
N ALA A 502 -9.55 -10.95 -8.41
CA ALA A 502 -11.00 -11.14 -8.64
C ALA A 502 -11.65 -12.02 -7.55
N ILE A 503 -10.96 -13.09 -7.12
CA ILE A 503 -11.41 -13.96 -6.03
C ILE A 503 -11.59 -13.18 -4.73
N ARG A 504 -10.75 -12.19 -4.44
CA ARG A 504 -10.91 -11.30 -3.29
C ARG A 504 -12.28 -10.63 -3.23
N LEU A 505 -12.81 -10.21 -4.40
CA LEU A 505 -14.16 -9.61 -4.49
C LEU A 505 -15.28 -10.61 -4.16
N VAL A 506 -15.00 -11.91 -4.20
CA VAL A 506 -15.94 -12.97 -3.82
C VAL A 506 -15.81 -13.29 -2.34
N VAL A 507 -14.62 -13.71 -1.92
CA VAL A 507 -14.42 -14.30 -0.59
C VAL A 507 -14.51 -13.28 0.55
N ASP A 508 -13.98 -12.06 0.37
CA ASP A 508 -14.02 -11.02 1.41
C ASP A 508 -15.47 -10.62 1.74
N PRO A 509 -16.33 -10.19 0.78
CA PRO A 509 -17.73 -9.91 1.08
C PRO A 509 -18.49 -11.13 1.58
N ALA A 510 -18.23 -12.32 1.02
CA ALA A 510 -18.95 -13.52 1.44
C ALA A 510 -18.67 -13.89 2.89
N MET A 511 -17.41 -13.80 3.35
CA MET A 511 -17.07 -14.04 4.75
C MET A 511 -17.68 -12.99 5.67
N HIS A 512 -17.55 -11.71 5.33
CA HIS A 512 -17.95 -10.61 6.21
C HIS A 512 -19.45 -10.32 6.23
N THR A 513 -20.21 -10.91 5.30
CA THR A 513 -21.69 -10.94 5.31
C THR A 513 -22.27 -12.29 5.75
N GLY A 514 -21.42 -13.26 6.14
CA GLY A 514 -21.84 -14.55 6.66
C GLY A 514 -22.27 -15.58 5.61
N LYS A 515 -21.92 -15.36 4.32
CA LYS A 515 -22.22 -16.29 3.22
C LYS A 515 -21.21 -17.43 3.11
N MET A 516 -19.98 -17.24 3.62
CA MET A 516 -18.91 -18.24 3.62
C MET A 516 -18.24 -18.30 4.99
N THR A 517 -17.89 -19.51 5.40
CA THR A 517 -16.94 -19.77 6.48
C THR A 517 -15.51 -19.57 5.97
N ARG A 518 -14.54 -19.56 6.89
CA ARG A 518 -13.10 -19.53 6.57
C ARG A 518 -12.72 -20.72 5.66
N GLU A 519 -13.16 -21.90 5.99
CA GLU A 519 -12.86 -23.14 5.26
C GLU A 519 -13.47 -23.14 3.85
N GLU A 520 -14.70 -22.66 3.70
CA GLU A 520 -15.33 -22.49 2.38
C GLU A 520 -14.62 -21.46 1.53
N ALA A 521 -14.13 -20.35 2.11
CA ALA A 521 -13.36 -19.35 1.41
C ALA A 521 -11.98 -19.87 0.97
N ILE A 522 -11.27 -20.63 1.83
CA ILE A 522 -10.02 -21.30 1.48
C ILE A 522 -10.24 -22.26 0.31
N LYS A 523 -11.29 -23.10 0.41
CA LYS A 523 -11.63 -24.02 -0.66
C LYS A 523 -11.94 -23.30 -1.96
N TYR A 524 -12.70 -22.18 -1.91
CA TYR A 524 -13.02 -21.39 -3.08
C TYR A 524 -11.76 -20.87 -3.79
N MET A 525 -10.74 -20.42 -3.04
CA MET A 525 -9.45 -20.01 -3.61
C MET A 525 -8.76 -21.17 -4.31
N ILE A 526 -8.61 -22.31 -3.63
CA ILE A 526 -7.94 -23.52 -4.17
C ILE A 526 -8.66 -24.02 -5.44
N ASP A 527 -9.99 -23.99 -5.48
CA ASP A 527 -10.78 -24.45 -6.63
C ASP A 527 -10.66 -23.52 -7.86
N ASN A 528 -10.25 -22.26 -7.66
CA ASN A 528 -10.33 -21.25 -8.72
C ASN A 528 -8.99 -20.66 -9.18
N GLU A 529 -7.89 -20.86 -8.43
CA GLU A 529 -6.57 -20.35 -8.79
C GLU A 529 -5.44 -21.36 -8.45
N ALA A 530 -4.24 -21.05 -8.94
CA ALA A 530 -3.05 -21.86 -8.70
C ALA A 530 -2.40 -21.54 -7.33
N ILE A 531 -3.09 -21.85 -6.24
CA ILE A 531 -2.63 -21.60 -4.87
C ILE A 531 -2.67 -22.89 -4.04
N ASP A 532 -1.72 -23.10 -3.14
CA ASP A 532 -1.76 -24.20 -2.19
C ASP A 532 -2.58 -23.84 -0.93
N GLU A 533 -2.86 -24.84 -0.11
CA GLU A 533 -3.67 -24.65 1.10
C GLU A 533 -3.04 -23.69 2.10
N GLN A 534 -1.71 -23.69 2.20
CA GLN A 534 -0.99 -22.77 3.09
C GLN A 534 -1.13 -21.32 2.63
N GLY A 535 -0.94 -21.07 1.36
CA GLY A 535 -1.11 -19.74 0.75
C GLY A 535 -2.55 -19.24 0.86
N ALA A 536 -3.53 -20.10 0.49
CA ALA A 536 -4.95 -19.75 0.60
C ALA A 536 -5.35 -19.46 2.05
N THR A 537 -4.85 -20.23 3.02
CA THR A 537 -5.08 -19.98 4.45
C THR A 537 -4.50 -18.64 4.88
N ALA A 538 -3.28 -18.31 4.46
CA ALA A 538 -2.64 -17.04 4.81
C ALA A 538 -3.43 -15.84 4.27
N GLU A 539 -3.88 -15.92 3.01
CA GLU A 539 -4.66 -14.86 2.37
C GLU A 539 -6.06 -14.71 3.02
N ILE A 540 -6.77 -15.80 3.25
CA ILE A 540 -8.10 -15.73 3.89
C ILE A 540 -7.99 -15.15 5.31
N GLU A 541 -7.01 -15.56 6.09
CA GLU A 541 -6.80 -15.02 7.44
C GLU A 541 -6.35 -13.55 7.42
N ARG A 542 -5.64 -13.11 6.36
CA ARG A 542 -5.39 -11.69 6.12
C ARG A 542 -6.70 -10.92 5.90
N TYR A 543 -7.62 -11.43 5.08
CA TYR A 543 -8.90 -10.75 4.82
C TYR A 543 -9.77 -10.70 6.09
N MET A 544 -9.71 -11.76 6.93
CA MET A 544 -10.37 -11.73 8.24
C MET A 544 -9.80 -10.66 9.18
N ALA A 545 -8.50 -10.37 9.08
CA ALA A 545 -7.80 -9.39 9.90
C ALA A 545 -8.05 -7.95 9.45
N VAL A 546 -8.14 -7.72 8.14
CA VAL A 546 -8.29 -6.40 7.52
C VAL A 546 -9.46 -6.43 6.53
N PRO A 547 -10.70 -6.44 7.05
CA PRO A 547 -11.90 -6.54 6.21
C PRO A 547 -11.96 -5.45 5.14
N ALA A 548 -12.37 -5.81 3.93
CA ALA A 548 -12.56 -4.97 2.75
C ALA A 548 -11.28 -4.39 2.11
N GLN A 549 -10.10 -4.48 2.76
CA GLN A 549 -8.85 -3.96 2.17
C GLN A 549 -8.55 -4.61 0.82
N ALA A 550 -8.74 -5.92 0.74
CA ALA A 550 -8.46 -6.72 -0.44
C ALA A 550 -9.32 -6.33 -1.66
N LEU A 551 -10.45 -5.64 -1.46
CA LEU A 551 -11.34 -5.18 -2.52
C LEU A 551 -10.76 -4.03 -3.34
N SER A 552 -9.87 -3.23 -2.75
CA SER A 552 -9.28 -2.02 -3.34
C SER A 552 -8.68 -2.28 -4.72
N TYR A 553 -7.91 -3.36 -4.84
CA TYR A 553 -7.16 -3.74 -6.04
C TYR A 553 -8.04 -3.83 -7.29
N LYS A 554 -8.95 -4.78 -7.28
CA LYS A 554 -9.76 -5.09 -8.46
C LYS A 554 -10.83 -4.03 -8.71
N ILE A 555 -11.44 -3.46 -7.66
CA ILE A 555 -12.41 -2.36 -7.80
C ILE A 555 -11.74 -1.15 -8.45
N GLY A 556 -10.52 -0.80 -8.02
CA GLY A 556 -9.75 0.28 -8.62
C GLY A 556 -9.43 0.05 -10.09
N ALA A 557 -8.87 -1.13 -10.40
CA ALA A 557 -8.53 -1.48 -11.79
C ALA A 557 -9.74 -1.49 -12.73
N LEU A 558 -10.88 -2.02 -12.25
CA LEU A 558 -12.14 -2.02 -13.02
C LEU A 558 -12.64 -0.59 -13.27
N LYS A 559 -12.56 0.31 -12.29
CA LYS A 559 -12.93 1.72 -12.45
C LYS A 559 -12.03 2.41 -13.48
N ILE A 560 -10.71 2.24 -13.40
CA ILE A 560 -9.78 2.86 -14.36
C ILE A 560 -10.05 2.32 -15.78
N ARG A 561 -10.28 1.02 -15.93
CA ARG A 561 -10.62 0.39 -17.21
C ARG A 561 -11.96 0.91 -17.75
N GLU A 562 -12.96 1.05 -16.89
CA GLU A 562 -14.27 1.63 -17.23
C GLU A 562 -14.11 3.06 -17.75
N LEU A 563 -13.36 3.92 -17.03
CA LEU A 563 -13.11 5.30 -17.45
C LEU A 563 -12.39 5.36 -18.81
N ARG A 564 -11.35 4.54 -19.01
CA ARG A 564 -10.65 4.44 -20.30
C ARG A 564 -11.62 4.09 -21.43
N ASN A 565 -12.41 3.03 -21.26
CA ASN A 565 -13.34 2.56 -22.28
C ASN A 565 -14.42 3.61 -22.58
N ARG A 566 -14.96 4.25 -21.55
CA ARG A 566 -15.98 5.30 -21.66
C ARG A 566 -15.47 6.48 -22.49
N TYR A 567 -14.28 6.99 -22.18
CA TYR A 567 -13.72 8.14 -22.91
C TYR A 567 -13.22 7.76 -24.31
N GLN A 568 -12.74 6.53 -24.50
CA GLN A 568 -12.41 6.03 -25.83
C GLN A 568 -13.63 6.01 -26.74
N GLN A 569 -14.80 5.60 -26.24
CA GLN A 569 -16.05 5.65 -26.98
C GLN A 569 -16.55 7.09 -27.19
N GLN A 570 -16.47 7.94 -26.15
CA GLN A 570 -16.98 9.32 -26.19
C GLN A 570 -16.17 10.23 -27.12
N LEU A 571 -14.85 10.07 -27.14
CA LEU A 571 -13.94 10.93 -27.90
C LEU A 571 -13.58 10.36 -29.28
N GLY A 572 -13.80 9.05 -29.51
CA GLY A 572 -13.48 8.41 -30.79
C GLY A 572 -12.06 8.66 -31.24
N ASN A 573 -11.87 9.22 -32.43
CA ASN A 573 -10.55 9.51 -32.99
C ASN A 573 -9.75 10.61 -32.25
N LYS A 574 -10.38 11.37 -31.36
CA LYS A 574 -9.72 12.36 -30.51
C LYS A 574 -9.13 11.73 -29.25
N PHE A 575 -9.48 10.49 -28.90
CA PHE A 575 -8.92 9.82 -27.74
C PHE A 575 -7.43 9.56 -27.92
N ASN A 576 -6.64 10.01 -26.92
CA ASN A 576 -5.20 9.75 -26.85
C ASN A 576 -4.86 9.05 -25.54
N ILE A 577 -4.32 7.86 -25.62
CA ILE A 577 -4.02 7.04 -24.43
C ILE A 577 -2.97 7.67 -23.53
N ALA A 578 -1.95 8.34 -24.10
CA ALA A 578 -0.94 9.02 -23.32
C ALA A 578 -1.54 10.21 -22.54
N ALA A 579 -2.39 11.01 -23.21
CA ALA A 579 -3.09 12.11 -22.55
C ALA A 579 -4.03 11.61 -21.44
N PHE A 580 -4.69 10.46 -21.64
CA PHE A 580 -5.53 9.84 -20.61
C PHE A 580 -4.70 9.42 -19.38
N HIS A 581 -3.58 8.73 -19.58
CA HIS A 581 -2.72 8.28 -18.48
C HIS A 581 -2.07 9.46 -17.75
N ASP A 582 -1.54 10.43 -18.50
CA ASP A 582 -0.93 11.63 -17.91
C ASP A 582 -1.96 12.43 -17.11
N GLU A 583 -3.19 12.62 -17.65
CA GLU A 583 -4.24 13.28 -16.91
C GLU A 583 -4.61 12.52 -15.64
N PHE A 584 -4.73 11.19 -15.71
CA PHE A 584 -5.07 10.39 -14.54
C PHE A 584 -4.03 10.57 -13.43
N LEU A 585 -2.73 10.52 -13.75
CA LEU A 585 -1.63 10.51 -12.78
C LEU A 585 -1.20 11.89 -12.27
N LYS A 586 -1.34 12.96 -13.07
CA LYS A 586 -0.67 14.26 -12.84
C LYS A 586 -0.97 14.95 -11.50
N ASP A 587 -2.14 14.65 -10.90
CA ASP A 587 -2.57 15.30 -9.66
C ASP A 587 -2.44 14.37 -8.44
N GLY A 588 -1.69 13.26 -8.58
CA GLY A 588 -1.40 12.30 -7.52
C GLY A 588 -2.58 11.39 -7.13
N CYS A 589 -2.37 10.60 -6.11
CA CYS A 589 -3.32 9.63 -5.60
C CYS A 589 -4.53 10.31 -4.95
N MET A 590 -5.73 9.84 -5.28
CA MET A 590 -6.99 10.41 -4.79
C MET A 590 -8.11 9.36 -4.72
N PRO A 591 -9.21 9.62 -4.00
CA PRO A 591 -10.40 8.76 -4.04
C PRO A 591 -10.92 8.59 -5.48
N LEU A 592 -11.38 7.37 -5.83
CA LEU A 592 -11.86 7.08 -7.19
C LEU A 592 -13.02 7.98 -7.64
N GLU A 593 -13.89 8.38 -6.71
CA GLU A 593 -14.99 9.30 -7.03
C GLU A 593 -14.50 10.72 -7.40
N VAL A 594 -13.38 11.16 -6.82
CA VAL A 594 -12.74 12.43 -7.17
C VAL A 594 -12.00 12.29 -8.51
N ALA A 595 -11.29 11.15 -8.70
CA ALA A 595 -10.63 10.85 -9.95
C ALA A 595 -11.63 10.80 -11.13
N GLU A 596 -12.81 10.18 -10.95
CA GLU A 596 -13.85 10.14 -11.98
C GLU A 596 -14.34 11.54 -12.36
N LYS A 597 -14.69 12.40 -11.39
CA LYS A 597 -15.10 13.78 -11.65
C LYS A 597 -14.03 14.57 -12.41
N LYS A 598 -12.77 14.41 -12.01
CA LYS A 598 -11.62 15.04 -12.68
C LYS A 598 -11.52 14.58 -14.14
N MET A 599 -11.63 13.28 -14.37
CA MET A 599 -11.49 12.69 -15.70
C MET A 599 -12.70 13.01 -16.60
N ASP A 600 -13.91 13.13 -16.03
CA ASP A 600 -15.08 13.64 -16.77
C ASP A 600 -14.85 15.08 -17.26
N ALA A 601 -14.35 15.97 -16.38
CA ALA A 601 -14.02 17.32 -16.76
C ALA A 601 -12.89 17.39 -17.81
N TRP A 602 -11.91 16.48 -17.74
CA TRP A 602 -10.89 16.37 -18.78
C TRP A 602 -11.49 15.94 -20.13
N ALA A 603 -12.33 14.92 -20.13
CA ALA A 603 -12.95 14.44 -21.37
C ALA A 603 -13.80 15.52 -22.05
N GLU A 604 -14.54 16.33 -21.30
CA GLU A 604 -15.30 17.48 -21.86
C GLU A 604 -14.37 18.49 -22.55
N ARG A 605 -13.18 18.73 -22.01
CA ARG A 605 -12.18 19.65 -22.63
C ARG A 605 -11.54 19.06 -23.90
N GLN A 606 -11.66 17.75 -24.17
CA GLN A 606 -11.13 17.10 -25.38
C GLN A 606 -12.14 17.07 -26.55
N LYS A 607 -13.44 17.32 -26.27
CA LYS A 607 -14.48 17.42 -27.31
C LYS A 607 -14.25 18.61 -28.24
#